data_092aae97bfcce95cff8fca7e0a8e5c75
#
_entry.id   092aae97bfcce95cff8fca7e0a8e5c75
#
_cell.length_a   1.000
_cell.length_b   1.000
_cell.length_c   1.000
_cell.angle_alpha   90.00
_cell.angle_beta   90.00
_cell.angle_gamma   90.00
#
_symmetry.space_group_name_H-M   'P 1'
#
loop_
_entity.id
_entity.type
_entity.pdbx_description
1 polymer ?
#
loop_
_entity_poly.entity_id
_entity_poly.type
_entity_poly.pdbx_seq_one_letter_code
_entity_poly.pdbx_strand_id
1 'polypeptide(L)'
;MTVHELQQEILRLKREKNICILAHAYQSQPVLEVADYTGDSYGLSVQAAKTNADGVIMCGVRFMAETCKILSPEKTVCLANPMAGCPMAEQLDLPTLQELKKQYPGYAVVAYINTTSELKTACDVCVTSSSALKICSALENDKILFIPDPNLGGYVAKQLPEKQFAFYHGGCPRHIVCSAADVAKARAAHPEALLLVHPECRPEVVEQADYVGSTTGIMAYAEKSDAKEFIIGTENSIVEHLSYACPEKRFYPLAVQLTCMNMKLTTLMDIYHCLQGSGGEEITLPQDVMQGAGRCIRRMVELGG
;
A
#
# COMPACT_ATOMS: atom_id res chain seq x y z
N MET A 1 19.86 25.09 -3.07
CA MET A 1 20.27 23.71 -2.79
C MET A 1 19.88 22.85 -4.00
N THR A 2 20.80 22.12 -4.58
CA THR A 2 20.52 21.11 -5.61
C THR A 2 19.82 19.91 -4.98
N VAL A 3 19.22 19.03 -5.77
CA VAL A 3 18.62 17.77 -5.26
C VAL A 3 19.64 16.96 -4.48
N HIS A 4 20.85 16.81 -5.00
CA HIS A 4 21.91 16.05 -4.34
C HIS A 4 22.34 16.69 -2.99
N GLU A 5 22.53 17.99 -2.94
CA GLU A 5 22.85 18.71 -1.68
C GLU A 5 21.75 18.51 -0.64
N LEU A 6 20.48 18.56 -1.05
CA LEU A 6 19.34 18.36 -0.16
C LEU A 6 19.29 16.90 0.36
N GLN A 7 19.56 15.92 -0.49
CA GLN A 7 19.64 14.51 -0.10
C GLN A 7 20.77 14.29 0.93
N GLN A 8 21.96 14.86 0.70
CA GLN A 8 23.07 14.73 1.65
C GLN A 8 22.72 15.36 3.01
N GLU A 9 22.04 16.49 3.01
CA GLU A 9 21.61 17.15 4.25
C GLU A 9 20.52 16.32 4.98
N ILE A 10 19.55 15.74 4.27
CA ILE A 10 18.56 14.81 4.83
C ILE A 10 19.27 13.59 5.46
N LEU A 11 20.21 12.99 4.74
CA LEU A 11 20.98 11.84 5.23
C LEU A 11 21.83 12.17 6.48
N ARG A 12 22.32 13.40 6.59
CA ARG A 12 23.03 13.90 7.77
C ARG A 12 22.06 14.06 8.95
N LEU A 13 20.96 14.81 8.74
CA LEU A 13 19.99 15.15 9.78
C LEU A 13 19.29 13.89 10.35
N LYS A 14 18.89 12.93 9.50
CA LYS A 14 18.23 11.71 10.00
C LYS A 14 19.12 10.90 10.93
N ARG A 15 20.44 10.86 10.66
CA ARG A 15 21.43 10.18 11.53
C ARG A 15 21.62 10.92 12.84
N GLU A 16 21.78 12.24 12.81
CA GLU A 16 21.94 13.07 14.01
C GLU A 16 20.75 13.01 14.95
N LYS A 17 19.54 12.89 14.39
CA LYS A 17 18.30 12.87 15.16
C LYS A 17 17.77 11.46 15.45
N ASN A 18 18.47 10.43 15.04
CA ASN A 18 18.06 9.03 15.15
C ASN A 18 16.64 8.78 14.58
N ILE A 19 16.39 9.28 13.36
CA ILE A 19 15.12 9.16 12.64
C ILE A 19 15.25 8.14 11.51
N CYS A 20 14.29 7.22 11.44
CA CYS A 20 14.13 6.27 10.34
C CYS A 20 13.16 6.83 9.30
N ILE A 21 13.57 6.89 8.04
CA ILE A 21 12.71 7.29 6.92
C ILE A 21 12.18 6.05 6.22
N LEU A 22 10.86 5.87 6.24
CA LEU A 22 10.15 4.79 5.56
C LEU A 22 9.45 5.35 4.32
N ALA A 23 9.70 4.80 3.14
CA ALA A 23 9.10 5.26 1.90
C ALA A 23 8.37 4.15 1.16
N HIS A 24 7.11 4.39 0.80
CA HIS A 24 6.36 3.48 -0.05
C HIS A 24 6.97 3.43 -1.45
N ALA A 25 6.96 2.26 -2.09
CA ALA A 25 7.51 2.06 -3.44
C ALA A 25 6.89 2.95 -4.53
N TYR A 26 5.75 3.61 -4.26
CA TYR A 26 5.13 4.59 -5.16
C TYR A 26 5.70 6.01 -5.01
N GLN A 27 6.68 6.23 -4.14
CA GLN A 27 7.36 7.52 -4.04
C GLN A 27 8.28 7.77 -5.24
N SER A 28 8.66 9.03 -5.45
CA SER A 28 9.64 9.39 -6.48
C SER A 28 11.04 8.87 -6.13
N GLN A 29 11.84 8.58 -7.15
CA GLN A 29 13.21 8.07 -6.97
C GLN A 29 14.06 8.90 -5.99
N PRO A 30 14.08 10.26 -6.05
CA PRO A 30 14.84 11.05 -5.09
C PRO A 30 14.44 10.85 -3.63
N VAL A 31 13.16 10.57 -3.35
CA VAL A 31 12.64 10.26 -2.00
C VAL A 31 13.10 8.86 -1.56
N LEU A 32 13.05 7.87 -2.46
CA LEU A 32 13.51 6.52 -2.15
C LEU A 32 15.01 6.46 -1.81
N GLU A 33 15.82 7.30 -2.45
CA GLU A 33 17.27 7.35 -2.24
C GLU A 33 17.68 7.84 -0.83
N VAL A 34 16.82 8.57 -0.13
CA VAL A 34 17.07 9.00 1.26
C VAL A 34 16.39 8.11 2.30
N ALA A 35 15.53 7.19 1.88
CA ALA A 35 14.82 6.27 2.76
C ALA A 35 15.77 5.21 3.35
N ASP A 36 15.46 4.74 4.56
CA ASP A 36 16.13 3.60 5.19
C ASP A 36 15.52 2.28 4.73
N TYR A 37 14.22 2.30 4.49
CA TYR A 37 13.47 1.15 3.97
C TYR A 37 12.46 1.61 2.93
N THR A 38 12.34 0.83 1.87
CA THR A 38 11.36 1.01 0.80
C THR A 38 10.54 -0.27 0.65
N GLY A 39 9.27 -0.15 0.27
CA GLY A 39 8.42 -1.33 0.08
C GLY A 39 6.93 -0.99 0.03
N ASP A 40 6.12 -2.02 0.25
CA ASP A 40 4.67 -1.90 0.38
C ASP A 40 4.23 -1.59 1.83
N SER A 41 2.93 -1.37 2.02
CA SER A 41 2.36 -1.02 3.32
C SER A 41 2.63 -2.05 4.41
N TYR A 42 2.65 -3.36 4.07
CA TYR A 42 2.93 -4.42 5.05
C TYR A 42 4.39 -4.39 5.49
N GLY A 43 5.31 -4.43 4.54
CA GLY A 43 6.75 -4.44 4.81
C GLY A 43 7.18 -3.21 5.63
N LEU A 44 6.69 -2.03 5.28
CA LEU A 44 7.00 -0.79 5.99
C LEU A 44 6.44 -0.78 7.43
N SER A 45 5.24 -1.32 7.65
CA SER A 45 4.65 -1.43 8.98
C SER A 45 5.49 -2.33 9.90
N VAL A 46 5.98 -3.46 9.36
CA VAL A 46 6.89 -4.38 10.09
C VAL A 46 8.23 -3.70 10.40
N GLN A 47 8.77 -2.94 9.44
CA GLN A 47 10.03 -2.21 9.65
C GLN A 47 9.90 -1.08 10.68
N ALA A 48 8.76 -0.36 10.70
CA ALA A 48 8.48 0.63 11.73
C ALA A 48 8.55 0.05 13.15
N ALA A 49 8.02 -1.16 13.34
CA ALA A 49 8.06 -1.85 14.64
C ALA A 49 9.47 -2.36 15.01
N LYS A 50 10.30 -2.71 14.02
CA LYS A 50 11.63 -3.30 14.25
C LYS A 50 12.77 -2.28 14.38
N THR A 51 12.62 -1.08 13.82
CA THR A 51 13.70 -0.08 13.87
C THR A 51 13.99 0.37 15.29
N ASN A 52 15.28 0.59 15.59
CA ASN A 52 15.74 1.15 16.87
C ASN A 52 15.76 2.69 16.88
N ALA A 53 15.26 3.34 15.83
CA ALA A 53 15.17 4.79 15.77
C ALA A 53 14.14 5.34 16.78
N ASP A 54 14.38 6.54 17.30
CA ASP A 54 13.50 7.23 18.24
C ASP A 54 12.23 7.75 17.55
N GLY A 55 12.32 7.99 16.23
CA GLY A 55 11.21 8.47 15.43
C GLY A 55 11.22 7.92 14.01
N VAL A 56 10.08 8.03 13.36
CA VAL A 56 9.82 7.60 11.98
C VAL A 56 9.26 8.76 11.17
N ILE A 57 9.81 9.01 9.98
CA ILE A 57 9.16 9.83 8.95
C ILE A 57 8.57 8.88 7.92
N MET A 58 7.25 8.93 7.74
CA MET A 58 6.52 8.15 6.73
C MET A 58 6.38 8.98 5.45
N CYS A 59 7.04 8.53 4.39
CA CYS A 59 6.86 9.00 3.02
C CYS A 59 5.86 8.08 2.31
N GLY A 60 4.59 8.42 2.44
CA GLY A 60 3.45 7.63 1.98
C GLY A 60 2.16 8.39 2.24
N VAL A 61 1.09 7.67 2.56
CA VAL A 61 -0.21 8.26 2.86
C VAL A 61 -0.62 8.04 4.32
N ARG A 62 -1.59 8.81 4.80
CA ARG A 62 -2.01 8.94 6.21
C ARG A 62 -2.20 7.60 6.93
N PHE A 63 -3.00 6.66 6.36
CA PHE A 63 -3.25 5.39 7.05
C PHE A 63 -1.97 4.57 7.31
N MET A 64 -0.94 4.77 6.50
CA MET A 64 0.36 4.09 6.69
C MET A 64 1.10 4.67 7.90
N ALA A 65 1.12 6.00 8.05
CA ALA A 65 1.71 6.67 9.20
C ALA A 65 0.94 6.31 10.49
N GLU A 66 -0.40 6.28 10.45
CA GLU A 66 -1.24 5.81 11.55
C GLU A 66 -0.95 4.35 11.92
N THR A 67 -0.80 3.46 10.92
CA THR A 67 -0.43 2.05 11.16
C THR A 67 0.94 1.94 11.84
N CYS A 68 1.92 2.73 11.41
CA CYS A 68 3.23 2.80 12.08
C CYS A 68 3.11 3.26 13.54
N LYS A 69 2.30 4.29 13.81
CA LYS A 69 2.07 4.79 15.18
C LYS A 69 1.39 3.74 16.06
N ILE A 70 0.42 3.01 15.53
CA ILE A 70 -0.29 1.94 16.25
C ILE A 70 0.64 0.77 16.60
N LEU A 71 1.58 0.42 15.72
CA LEU A 71 2.54 -0.67 15.96
C LEU A 71 3.74 -0.24 16.80
N SER A 72 4.04 1.05 16.85
CA SER A 72 5.17 1.63 17.60
C SER A 72 4.70 2.86 18.40
N PRO A 73 3.84 2.66 19.40
CA PRO A 73 3.19 3.76 20.13
C PRO A 73 4.18 4.65 20.89
N GLU A 74 5.34 4.13 21.25
CA GLU A 74 6.42 4.83 21.94
C GLU A 74 7.21 5.79 21.04
N LYS A 75 7.16 5.59 19.70
CA LYS A 75 7.93 6.39 18.76
C LYS A 75 7.17 7.63 18.32
N THR A 76 7.90 8.69 18.03
CA THR A 76 7.37 9.82 17.24
C THR A 76 7.21 9.37 15.78
N VAL A 77 6.00 9.45 15.24
CA VAL A 77 5.73 9.14 13.83
C VAL A 77 5.22 10.40 13.13
N CYS A 78 5.94 10.82 12.11
CA CYS A 78 5.60 12.01 11.32
C CYS A 78 5.17 11.58 9.89
N LEU A 79 4.00 12.01 9.45
CA LEU A 79 3.60 11.96 8.05
C LEU A 79 4.30 13.11 7.31
N ALA A 80 5.12 12.79 6.33
CA ALA A 80 5.98 13.79 5.66
C ALA A 80 5.17 14.94 5.02
N ASN A 81 4.06 14.62 4.36
CA ASN A 81 3.14 15.62 3.81
C ASN A 81 1.73 15.41 4.38
N PRO A 82 1.19 16.36 5.18
CA PRO A 82 -0.13 16.22 5.82
C PRO A 82 -1.31 16.06 4.86
N MET A 83 -1.16 16.52 3.61
CA MET A 83 -2.19 16.40 2.58
C MET A 83 -2.21 15.03 1.88
N ALA A 84 -1.25 14.16 2.18
CA ALA A 84 -1.15 12.85 1.57
C ALA A 84 -2.18 11.88 2.18
N GLY A 85 -3.45 12.04 1.83
CA GLY A 85 -4.55 11.10 2.14
C GLY A 85 -4.62 9.93 1.16
N CYS A 86 -5.57 9.02 1.39
CA CYS A 86 -5.86 7.93 0.46
C CYS A 86 -7.36 7.89 0.16
N PRO A 87 -7.80 8.28 -1.06
CA PRO A 87 -9.23 8.29 -1.40
C PRO A 87 -9.93 6.93 -1.20
N MET A 88 -9.22 5.82 -1.39
CA MET A 88 -9.79 4.50 -1.10
C MET A 88 -9.98 4.29 0.41
N ALA A 89 -9.03 4.71 1.23
CA ALA A 89 -9.12 4.52 2.68
C ALA A 89 -10.27 5.33 3.32
N GLU A 90 -10.68 6.41 2.67
CA GLU A 90 -11.67 7.37 3.15
C GLU A 90 -13.09 7.13 2.59
N GLN A 91 -13.27 6.10 1.74
CA GLN A 91 -14.57 5.80 1.08
C GLN A 91 -15.62 5.21 2.03
N LEU A 92 -15.20 4.54 3.08
CA LEU A 92 -16.08 3.86 4.01
C LEU A 92 -15.87 4.40 5.41
N ASP A 93 -16.93 4.91 6.02
CA ASP A 93 -16.94 5.38 7.40
C ASP A 93 -17.44 4.31 8.39
N LEU A 94 -17.22 4.55 9.68
CA LEU A 94 -17.61 3.61 10.74
C LEU A 94 -19.14 3.40 10.83
N PRO A 95 -20.01 4.44 10.74
CA PRO A 95 -21.45 4.25 10.72
C PRO A 95 -21.92 3.33 9.57
N THR A 96 -21.42 3.54 8.36
CA THR A 96 -21.76 2.72 7.20
C THR A 96 -21.29 1.27 7.40
N LEU A 97 -20.09 1.05 7.96
CA LEU A 97 -19.63 -0.30 8.30
C LEU A 97 -20.55 -0.98 9.33
N GLN A 98 -21.02 -0.24 10.32
CA GLN A 98 -21.95 -0.79 11.32
C GLN A 98 -23.28 -1.24 10.69
N GLU A 99 -23.80 -0.51 9.70
CA GLU A 99 -24.99 -0.93 8.95
C GLU A 99 -24.71 -2.17 8.08
N LEU A 100 -23.55 -2.25 7.43
CA LEU A 100 -23.14 -3.43 6.69
C LEU A 100 -23.05 -4.67 7.61
N LYS A 101 -22.51 -4.54 8.82
CA LYS A 101 -22.44 -5.65 9.78
C LYS A 101 -23.82 -6.17 10.18
N LYS A 102 -24.84 -5.32 10.21
CA LYS A 102 -26.24 -5.75 10.44
C LYS A 102 -26.82 -6.51 9.24
N GLN A 103 -26.43 -6.14 8.00
CA GLN A 103 -26.84 -6.83 6.78
C GLN A 103 -26.14 -8.20 6.60
N TYR A 104 -24.92 -8.33 7.15
CA TYR A 104 -24.09 -9.54 7.06
C TYR A 104 -23.78 -10.11 8.44
N PRO A 105 -24.80 -10.62 9.19
CA PRO A 105 -24.60 -11.14 10.52
C PRO A 105 -23.72 -12.41 10.49
N GLY A 106 -22.75 -12.46 11.39
CA GLY A 106 -21.83 -13.60 11.50
C GLY A 106 -20.69 -13.61 10.47
N TYR A 107 -20.56 -12.58 9.64
CA TYR A 107 -19.39 -12.42 8.78
C TYR A 107 -18.20 -11.83 9.55
N ALA A 108 -17.00 -12.40 9.33
CA ALA A 108 -15.77 -11.76 9.78
C ALA A 108 -15.47 -10.55 8.87
N VAL A 109 -15.21 -9.40 9.48
CA VAL A 109 -14.84 -8.17 8.72
C VAL A 109 -13.35 -8.18 8.46
N VAL A 110 -12.98 -8.42 7.22
CA VAL A 110 -11.60 -8.37 6.73
C VAL A 110 -11.37 -7.01 6.07
N ALA A 111 -10.54 -6.19 6.68
CA ALA A 111 -10.24 -4.85 6.18
C ALA A 111 -8.92 -4.84 5.41
N TYR A 112 -8.95 -4.46 4.14
CA TYR A 112 -7.72 -4.04 3.48
C TYR A 112 -7.09 -2.89 4.27
N ILE A 113 -5.78 -2.90 4.45
CA ILE A 113 -5.06 -1.94 5.30
C ILE A 113 -5.33 -0.47 4.91
N ASN A 114 -5.72 -0.24 3.64
CA ASN A 114 -6.14 1.04 3.08
C ASN A 114 -7.54 1.43 3.59
N THR A 115 -7.67 1.62 4.88
CA THR A 115 -8.83 2.11 5.62
C THR A 115 -8.36 3.03 6.74
N THR A 116 -9.25 3.85 7.30
CA THR A 116 -8.93 4.72 8.45
C THR A 116 -8.68 3.90 9.71
N SER A 117 -7.92 4.43 10.66
CA SER A 117 -7.70 3.76 11.95
C SER A 117 -8.97 3.64 12.75
N GLU A 118 -9.89 4.61 12.65
CA GLU A 118 -11.21 4.55 13.28
C GLU A 118 -12.03 3.35 12.75
N LEU A 119 -12.07 3.16 11.42
CA LEU A 119 -12.79 2.04 10.80
C LEU A 119 -12.25 0.69 11.29
N LYS A 120 -10.92 0.57 11.42
CA LYS A 120 -10.23 -0.65 11.88
C LYS A 120 -10.66 -1.09 13.29
N THR A 121 -11.18 -0.16 14.13
CA THR A 121 -11.67 -0.51 15.47
C THR A 121 -12.84 -1.51 15.44
N ALA A 122 -13.61 -1.52 14.36
CA ALA A 122 -14.78 -2.38 14.15
C ALA A 122 -14.50 -3.60 13.26
N CYS A 123 -13.23 -3.81 12.84
CA CYS A 123 -12.81 -4.90 11.97
C CYS A 123 -12.14 -6.04 12.76
N ASP A 124 -12.20 -7.25 12.24
CA ASP A 124 -11.66 -8.44 12.89
C ASP A 124 -10.18 -8.66 12.56
N VAL A 125 -9.78 -8.36 11.33
CA VAL A 125 -8.38 -8.47 10.87
C VAL A 125 -8.13 -7.53 9.70
N CYS A 126 -6.91 -6.97 9.64
CA CYS A 126 -6.44 -6.30 8.44
C CYS A 126 -5.73 -7.27 7.48
N VAL A 127 -5.68 -6.90 6.21
CA VAL A 127 -4.90 -7.58 5.18
C VAL A 127 -4.21 -6.57 4.29
N THR A 128 -3.16 -6.98 3.60
CA THR A 128 -2.57 -6.25 2.47
C THR A 128 -2.71 -7.07 1.20
N SER A 129 -2.43 -6.52 0.03
CA SER A 129 -2.45 -7.28 -1.22
C SER A 129 -1.49 -8.49 -1.20
N SER A 130 -0.41 -8.43 -0.42
CA SER A 130 0.53 -9.53 -0.26
C SER A 130 0.06 -10.62 0.72
N SER A 131 -0.78 -10.29 1.71
CA SER A 131 -1.17 -11.20 2.79
C SER A 131 -2.63 -11.65 2.72
N ALA A 132 -3.47 -11.02 1.87
CA ALA A 132 -4.92 -11.24 1.87
C ALA A 132 -5.33 -12.69 1.67
N LEU A 133 -4.75 -13.38 0.69
CA LEU A 133 -5.06 -14.79 0.43
C LEU A 133 -4.70 -15.67 1.63
N LYS A 134 -3.48 -15.52 2.15
CA LYS A 134 -2.97 -16.29 3.30
C LYS A 134 -3.86 -16.10 4.53
N ILE A 135 -4.18 -14.83 4.85
CA ILE A 135 -4.97 -14.49 6.04
C ILE A 135 -6.42 -14.98 5.88
N CYS A 136 -7.07 -14.71 4.73
CA CYS A 136 -8.44 -15.15 4.50
C CYS A 136 -8.57 -16.69 4.53
N SER A 137 -7.58 -17.43 4.02
CA SER A 137 -7.58 -18.90 4.10
C SER A 137 -7.42 -19.41 5.54
N ALA A 138 -6.65 -18.72 6.38
CA ALA A 138 -6.39 -19.09 7.76
C ALA A 138 -7.52 -18.73 8.74
N LEU A 139 -8.49 -17.90 8.34
CA LEU A 139 -9.63 -17.58 9.19
C LEU A 139 -10.54 -18.80 9.38
N GLU A 140 -10.92 -19.07 10.63
CA GLU A 140 -11.89 -20.13 10.95
C GLU A 140 -13.29 -19.83 10.42
N ASN A 141 -13.63 -18.53 10.27
CA ASN A 141 -14.93 -18.12 9.76
C ASN A 141 -14.98 -18.27 8.22
N ASP A 142 -15.97 -19.03 7.73
CA ASP A 142 -16.18 -19.22 6.30
C ASP A 142 -16.90 -18.06 5.63
N LYS A 143 -17.45 -17.11 6.40
CA LYS A 143 -18.15 -15.92 5.90
C LYS A 143 -17.29 -14.69 6.11
N ILE A 144 -16.95 -14.00 5.05
CA ILE A 144 -16.05 -12.85 5.04
C ILE A 144 -16.73 -11.63 4.41
N LEU A 145 -16.82 -10.53 5.17
CA LEU A 145 -17.13 -9.20 4.64
C LEU A 145 -15.80 -8.49 4.33
N PHE A 146 -15.45 -8.40 3.06
CA PHE A 146 -14.19 -7.80 2.61
C PHE A 146 -14.40 -6.32 2.26
N ILE A 147 -13.62 -5.44 2.84
CA ILE A 147 -13.69 -3.98 2.68
C ILE A 147 -12.29 -3.38 2.45
N PRO A 148 -12.14 -2.19 1.83
CA PRO A 148 -13.14 -1.48 1.02
C PRO A 148 -13.02 -1.80 -0.47
N ASP A 149 -12.10 -2.67 -0.89
CA ASP A 149 -11.78 -2.95 -2.29
C ASP A 149 -12.38 -4.29 -2.77
N PRO A 150 -13.44 -4.26 -3.59
CA PRO A 150 -14.09 -5.47 -4.10
C PRO A 150 -13.26 -6.19 -5.16
N ASN A 151 -12.29 -5.53 -5.82
CA ASN A 151 -11.44 -6.16 -6.82
C ASN A 151 -10.42 -7.08 -6.14
N LEU A 152 -9.67 -6.56 -5.15
CA LEU A 152 -8.78 -7.38 -4.34
C LEU A 152 -9.58 -8.50 -3.62
N GLY A 153 -10.71 -8.16 -3.02
CA GLY A 153 -11.57 -9.15 -2.35
C GLY A 153 -12.07 -10.22 -3.31
N GLY A 154 -12.52 -9.85 -4.52
CA GLY A 154 -12.97 -10.77 -5.57
C GLY A 154 -11.84 -11.65 -6.11
N TYR A 155 -10.63 -11.11 -6.24
CA TYR A 155 -9.45 -11.89 -6.59
C TYR A 155 -9.14 -12.98 -5.55
N VAL A 156 -9.23 -12.64 -4.26
CA VAL A 156 -9.06 -13.60 -3.15
C VAL A 156 -10.20 -14.62 -3.13
N ALA A 157 -11.45 -14.19 -3.29
CA ALA A 157 -12.62 -15.06 -3.29
C ALA A 157 -12.58 -16.13 -4.39
N LYS A 158 -12.07 -15.80 -5.58
CA LYS A 158 -11.88 -16.77 -6.68
C LYS A 158 -10.92 -17.91 -6.29
N GLN A 159 -9.99 -17.68 -5.38
CA GLN A 159 -9.00 -18.66 -4.92
C GLN A 159 -9.46 -19.43 -3.66
N LEU A 160 -10.54 -18.99 -3.02
CA LEU A 160 -11.12 -19.60 -1.82
C LEU A 160 -12.62 -19.90 -2.05
N PRO A 161 -12.95 -20.79 -3.01
CA PRO A 161 -14.34 -21.07 -3.40
C PRO A 161 -15.17 -21.71 -2.28
N GLU A 162 -14.52 -22.27 -1.26
CA GLU A 162 -15.15 -22.83 -0.06
C GLU A 162 -15.66 -21.75 0.92
N LYS A 163 -15.20 -20.48 0.79
CA LYS A 163 -15.59 -19.37 1.66
C LYS A 163 -16.61 -18.46 0.98
N GLN A 164 -17.53 -17.93 1.77
CA GLN A 164 -18.55 -17.00 1.31
C GLN A 164 -18.09 -15.56 1.51
N PHE A 165 -17.96 -14.82 0.42
CA PHE A 165 -17.56 -13.40 0.46
C PHE A 165 -18.74 -12.48 0.21
N ALA A 166 -18.77 -11.38 0.97
CA ALA A 166 -19.54 -10.17 0.70
C ALA A 166 -18.57 -9.00 0.58
N PHE A 167 -18.94 -7.98 -0.21
CA PHE A 167 -18.04 -6.87 -0.52
C PHE A 167 -18.71 -5.53 -0.27
N TYR A 168 -17.92 -4.56 0.16
CA TYR A 168 -18.25 -3.15 -0.01
C TYR A 168 -17.88 -2.72 -1.43
N HIS A 169 -18.70 -1.88 -2.06
CA HIS A 169 -18.50 -1.42 -3.43
C HIS A 169 -17.67 -0.13 -3.50
N GLY A 170 -16.44 -0.19 -3.02
CA GLY A 170 -15.43 0.87 -3.13
C GLY A 170 -14.36 0.54 -4.16
N GLY A 171 -13.09 0.81 -3.80
CA GLY A 171 -11.92 0.45 -4.60
C GLY A 171 -10.97 1.61 -4.87
N CYS A 172 -9.79 1.29 -5.37
CA CYS A 172 -8.76 2.28 -5.67
C CYS A 172 -9.08 3.06 -6.95
N PRO A 173 -9.31 4.40 -6.89
CA PRO A 173 -9.66 5.18 -8.08
C PRO A 173 -8.55 5.22 -9.14
N ARG A 174 -7.34 4.76 -8.82
CA ARG A 174 -6.23 4.67 -9.79
C ARG A 174 -6.18 3.33 -10.51
N HIS A 175 -6.47 2.23 -9.83
CA HIS A 175 -6.47 0.91 -10.47
C HIS A 175 -7.75 0.61 -11.25
N ILE A 176 -8.91 1.09 -10.79
CA ILE A 176 -10.19 0.84 -11.47
C ILE A 176 -10.39 1.59 -12.78
N VAL A 177 -9.52 2.54 -13.14
CA VAL A 177 -9.62 3.26 -14.43
C VAL A 177 -9.11 2.42 -15.60
N CYS A 178 -8.25 1.42 -15.35
CA CYS A 178 -7.75 0.53 -16.39
C CYS A 178 -8.83 -0.44 -16.86
N SER A 179 -8.89 -0.66 -18.16
CA SER A 179 -9.88 -1.49 -18.83
C SER A 179 -9.23 -2.55 -19.71
N ALA A 180 -10.00 -3.50 -20.20
CA ALA A 180 -9.56 -4.47 -21.21
C ALA A 180 -9.04 -3.80 -22.50
N ALA A 181 -9.56 -2.61 -22.86
CA ALA A 181 -9.08 -1.86 -24.02
C ALA A 181 -7.65 -1.33 -23.82
N ASP A 182 -7.29 -0.92 -22.60
CA ASP A 182 -5.92 -0.50 -22.26
C ASP A 182 -4.97 -1.70 -22.35
N VAL A 183 -5.39 -2.88 -21.91
CA VAL A 183 -4.61 -4.12 -22.06
C VAL A 183 -4.38 -4.45 -23.53
N ALA A 184 -5.44 -4.43 -24.35
CA ALA A 184 -5.33 -4.71 -25.78
C ALA A 184 -4.38 -3.73 -26.50
N LYS A 185 -4.46 -2.43 -26.15
CA LYS A 185 -3.57 -1.41 -26.67
C LYS A 185 -2.11 -1.64 -26.26
N ALA A 186 -1.86 -1.93 -25.00
CA ALA A 186 -0.51 -2.16 -24.48
C ALA A 186 0.12 -3.43 -25.09
N ARG A 187 -0.64 -4.53 -25.20
CA ARG A 187 -0.16 -5.77 -25.84
C ARG A 187 0.08 -5.60 -27.34
N ALA A 188 -0.73 -4.79 -28.03
CA ALA A 188 -0.49 -4.48 -29.44
C ALA A 188 0.81 -3.66 -29.66
N ALA A 189 1.14 -2.78 -28.72
CA ALA A 189 2.37 -2.00 -28.74
C ALA A 189 3.62 -2.81 -28.32
N HIS A 190 3.44 -3.79 -27.43
CA HIS A 190 4.51 -4.60 -26.81
C HIS A 190 4.12 -6.08 -26.80
N PRO A 191 4.07 -6.76 -27.95
CA PRO A 191 3.50 -8.12 -28.07
C PRO A 191 4.28 -9.21 -27.31
N GLU A 192 5.57 -9.00 -27.07
CA GLU A 192 6.44 -9.94 -26.34
C GLU A 192 6.47 -9.68 -24.81
N ALA A 193 5.88 -8.57 -24.36
CA ALA A 193 5.93 -8.17 -22.96
C ALA A 193 4.94 -8.96 -22.11
N LEU A 194 5.39 -9.45 -20.94
CA LEU A 194 4.51 -10.03 -19.93
C LEU A 194 3.73 -8.94 -19.20
N LEU A 195 2.43 -9.15 -19.01
CA LEU A 195 1.56 -8.24 -18.28
C LEU A 195 1.51 -8.62 -16.79
N LEU A 196 2.04 -7.76 -15.94
CA LEU A 196 2.04 -7.92 -14.48
C LEU A 196 1.06 -6.93 -13.86
N VAL A 197 0.05 -7.42 -13.11
CA VAL A 197 -1.09 -6.61 -12.68
C VAL A 197 -1.31 -6.68 -11.16
N HIS A 198 -1.65 -5.55 -10.56
CA HIS A 198 -2.09 -5.51 -9.17
C HIS A 198 -3.56 -5.95 -9.05
N PRO A 199 -3.95 -6.75 -8.04
CA PRO A 199 -5.32 -7.26 -7.89
C PRO A 199 -6.38 -6.19 -7.57
N GLU A 200 -6.00 -4.93 -7.34
CA GLU A 200 -6.94 -3.79 -7.29
C GLU A 200 -7.47 -3.37 -8.67
N CYS A 201 -6.86 -3.84 -9.76
CA CYS A 201 -7.40 -3.63 -11.10
C CYS A 201 -8.71 -4.39 -11.30
N ARG A 202 -9.51 -3.93 -12.26
CA ARG A 202 -10.78 -4.60 -12.60
C ARG A 202 -10.56 -6.06 -13.00
N PRO A 203 -11.56 -6.93 -12.74
CA PRO A 203 -11.46 -8.36 -13.09
C PRO A 203 -11.06 -8.62 -14.55
N GLU A 204 -11.61 -7.84 -15.50
CA GLU A 204 -11.29 -7.98 -16.94
C GLU A 204 -9.83 -7.65 -17.28
N VAL A 205 -9.12 -6.90 -16.42
CA VAL A 205 -7.68 -6.62 -16.57
C VAL A 205 -6.86 -7.74 -15.92
N VAL A 206 -7.27 -8.14 -14.70
CA VAL A 206 -6.62 -9.20 -13.93
C VAL A 206 -6.65 -10.54 -14.67
N GLU A 207 -7.76 -10.88 -15.32
CA GLU A 207 -7.96 -12.14 -16.08
C GLU A 207 -7.04 -12.24 -17.31
N GLN A 208 -6.52 -11.14 -17.81
CA GLN A 208 -5.60 -11.10 -18.96
C GLN A 208 -4.13 -11.04 -18.54
N ALA A 209 -3.83 -10.98 -17.25
CA ALA A 209 -2.47 -10.84 -16.74
C ALA A 209 -1.70 -12.17 -16.79
N ASP A 210 -0.41 -12.08 -17.10
CA ASP A 210 0.53 -13.21 -17.00
C ASP A 210 0.95 -13.45 -15.56
N TYR A 211 0.92 -12.38 -14.73
CA TYR A 211 1.13 -12.47 -13.29
C TYR A 211 0.25 -11.46 -12.53
N VAL A 212 -0.32 -11.89 -11.43
CA VAL A 212 -1.10 -11.04 -10.51
C VAL A 212 -0.47 -11.09 -9.13
N GLY A 213 -0.16 -9.94 -8.57
CA GLY A 213 0.47 -9.86 -7.25
C GLY A 213 0.49 -8.47 -6.64
N SER A 214 0.95 -8.40 -5.39
CA SER A 214 1.20 -7.12 -4.72
C SER A 214 2.30 -6.32 -5.42
N THR A 215 2.47 -5.05 -5.05
CA THR A 215 3.53 -4.19 -5.58
C THR A 215 4.91 -4.86 -5.47
N THR A 216 5.27 -5.35 -4.28
CA THR A 216 6.55 -6.05 -4.07
C THR A 216 6.60 -7.38 -4.80
N GLY A 217 5.47 -8.09 -4.93
CA GLY A 217 5.36 -9.31 -5.72
C GLY A 217 5.63 -9.08 -7.20
N ILE A 218 5.05 -8.01 -7.78
CA ILE A 218 5.29 -7.60 -9.19
C ILE A 218 6.78 -7.29 -9.40
N MET A 219 7.39 -6.50 -8.51
CA MET A 219 8.81 -6.16 -8.59
C MET A 219 9.69 -7.42 -8.53
N ALA A 220 9.47 -8.27 -7.54
CA ALA A 220 10.24 -9.51 -7.37
C ALA A 220 10.07 -10.49 -8.54
N TYR A 221 8.87 -10.58 -9.12
CA TYR A 221 8.63 -11.40 -10.31
C TYR A 221 9.40 -10.84 -11.52
N ALA A 222 9.32 -9.53 -11.77
CA ALA A 222 10.01 -8.88 -12.87
C ALA A 222 11.54 -9.00 -12.75
N GLU A 223 12.09 -8.86 -11.56
CA GLU A 223 13.53 -9.01 -11.29
C GLU A 223 14.04 -10.43 -11.56
N LYS A 224 13.30 -11.45 -11.11
CA LYS A 224 13.70 -12.86 -11.19
C LYS A 224 13.38 -13.53 -12.53
N SER A 225 12.44 -13.00 -13.31
CA SER A 225 12.02 -13.56 -14.58
C SER A 225 13.11 -13.45 -15.64
N ASP A 226 13.20 -14.44 -16.52
CA ASP A 226 14.09 -14.41 -17.70
C ASP A 226 13.53 -13.54 -18.84
N ALA A 227 12.25 -13.16 -18.80
CA ALA A 227 11.63 -12.26 -19.75
C ALA A 227 12.33 -10.89 -19.76
N LYS A 228 12.32 -10.24 -20.93
CA LYS A 228 13.05 -8.97 -21.15
C LYS A 228 12.14 -7.76 -21.21
N GLU A 229 10.84 -7.96 -21.40
CA GLU A 229 9.87 -6.89 -21.56
C GLU A 229 8.64 -7.14 -20.67
N PHE A 230 8.15 -6.07 -20.01
CA PHE A 230 7.04 -6.17 -19.09
C PHE A 230 6.11 -4.97 -19.23
N ILE A 231 4.81 -5.21 -19.22
CA ILE A 231 3.76 -4.19 -19.05
C ILE A 231 3.35 -4.21 -17.58
N ILE A 232 3.42 -3.07 -16.92
CA ILE A 232 3.17 -2.94 -15.49
C ILE A 232 1.78 -2.35 -15.26
N GLY A 233 0.89 -3.16 -14.71
CA GLY A 233 -0.50 -2.81 -14.36
C GLY A 233 -0.66 -2.45 -12.88
N THR A 234 0.18 -1.55 -12.38
CA THR A 234 0.06 -0.89 -11.08
C THR A 234 0.57 0.54 -11.17
N GLU A 235 0.78 1.23 -10.05
CA GLU A 235 1.22 2.62 -10.01
C GLU A 235 2.55 2.82 -10.75
N ASN A 236 2.60 3.86 -11.60
CA ASN A 236 3.62 4.03 -12.64
C ASN A 236 5.06 4.23 -12.12
N SER A 237 5.27 4.60 -10.85
CA SER A 237 6.63 4.64 -10.29
C SER A 237 7.33 3.29 -10.34
N ILE A 238 6.57 2.19 -10.34
CA ILE A 238 7.15 0.85 -10.40
C ILE A 238 7.87 0.61 -11.73
N VAL A 239 7.38 1.22 -12.82
CA VAL A 239 8.09 1.21 -14.12
C VAL A 239 9.46 1.88 -14.01
N GLU A 240 9.52 3.05 -13.36
CA GLU A 240 10.77 3.78 -13.15
C GLU A 240 11.75 2.98 -12.28
N HIS A 241 11.28 2.47 -11.14
CA HIS A 241 12.13 1.72 -10.21
C HIS A 241 12.67 0.44 -10.81
N LEU A 242 11.84 -0.31 -11.52
CA LEU A 242 12.29 -1.51 -12.21
C LEU A 242 13.27 -1.20 -13.34
N SER A 243 13.10 -0.07 -14.04
CA SER A 243 14.06 0.36 -15.06
C SER A 243 15.43 0.73 -14.47
N TYR A 244 15.46 1.28 -13.24
CA TYR A 244 16.71 1.50 -12.51
C TYR A 244 17.33 0.20 -12.00
N ALA A 245 16.52 -0.68 -11.43
CA ALA A 245 17.00 -1.92 -10.83
C ALA A 245 17.46 -2.96 -11.87
N CYS A 246 16.83 -2.98 -13.05
CA CYS A 246 17.05 -3.96 -14.11
C CYS A 246 17.28 -3.27 -15.46
N PRO A 247 18.41 -2.59 -15.66
CA PRO A 247 18.66 -1.80 -16.87
C PRO A 247 18.73 -2.63 -18.16
N GLU A 248 18.87 -3.96 -18.06
CA GLU A 248 18.86 -4.91 -19.17
C GLU A 248 17.45 -5.33 -19.60
N LYS A 249 16.40 -4.86 -18.90
CA LYS A 249 14.98 -5.15 -19.16
C LYS A 249 14.23 -3.89 -19.53
N ARG A 250 13.07 -4.05 -20.16
CA ARG A 250 12.20 -2.94 -20.56
C ARG A 250 10.87 -3.02 -19.84
N PHE A 251 10.42 -1.89 -19.32
CA PHE A 251 9.19 -1.79 -18.57
C PHE A 251 8.29 -0.71 -19.18
N TYR A 252 7.03 -1.03 -19.38
CA TYR A 252 6.03 -0.17 -19.99
C TYR A 252 4.84 0.01 -19.05
N PRO A 253 4.32 1.21 -18.86
CA PRO A 253 3.10 1.40 -18.08
C PRO A 253 1.90 0.83 -18.86
N LEU A 254 0.99 0.12 -18.16
CA LEU A 254 -0.28 -0.32 -18.75
C LEU A 254 -1.11 0.89 -19.18
N ALA A 255 -1.17 1.93 -18.34
CA ALA A 255 -1.88 3.17 -18.62
C ALA A 255 -1.26 4.35 -17.83
N VAL A 256 -1.24 5.53 -18.44
CA VAL A 256 -0.70 6.75 -17.80
C VAL A 256 -1.53 7.18 -16.58
N GLN A 257 -2.81 6.81 -16.51
CA GLN A 257 -3.73 7.10 -15.41
C GLN A 257 -3.38 6.37 -14.09
N LEU A 258 -2.54 5.34 -14.14
CA LEU A 258 -2.04 4.60 -12.97
C LEU A 258 -1.05 5.41 -12.13
N THR A 259 -1.10 6.72 -12.17
CA THR A 259 -0.28 7.60 -11.31
C THR A 259 -1.08 8.04 -10.09
N CYS A 260 -0.59 7.70 -8.89
CA CYS A 260 -1.22 8.11 -7.63
C CYS A 260 -0.74 9.50 -7.20
N MET A 261 -1.53 10.53 -7.46
CA MET A 261 -1.18 11.92 -7.11
C MET A 261 -0.95 12.12 -5.61
N ASN A 262 -1.70 11.41 -4.76
CA ASN A 262 -1.53 11.50 -3.31
C ASN A 262 -0.15 10.98 -2.84
N MET A 263 0.36 9.91 -3.45
CA MET A 263 1.71 9.42 -3.19
C MET A 263 2.81 10.37 -3.71
N LYS A 264 2.50 11.23 -4.70
CA LYS A 264 3.43 12.21 -5.27
C LYS A 264 3.47 13.54 -4.51
N LEU A 265 2.61 13.73 -3.51
CA LEU A 265 2.62 14.94 -2.68
C LEU A 265 3.89 15.06 -1.84
N THR A 266 4.42 13.93 -1.37
CA THR A 266 5.65 13.93 -0.57
C THR A 266 6.87 14.23 -1.43
N THR A 267 7.63 15.25 -1.04
CA THR A 267 8.85 15.71 -1.68
C THR A 267 10.06 15.62 -0.73
N LEU A 268 11.27 15.77 -1.25
CA LEU A 268 12.47 15.90 -0.41
C LEU A 268 12.39 17.09 0.55
N MET A 269 11.74 18.18 0.14
CA MET A 269 11.58 19.36 1.01
C MET A 269 10.67 19.06 2.19
N ASP A 270 9.61 18.27 2.01
CA ASP A 270 8.75 17.84 3.12
C ASP A 270 9.54 17.04 4.15
N ILE A 271 10.37 16.09 3.70
CA ILE A 271 11.25 15.29 4.57
C ILE A 271 12.25 16.18 5.32
N TYR A 272 12.85 17.12 4.62
CA TYR A 272 13.79 18.07 5.20
C TYR A 272 13.13 18.92 6.29
N HIS A 273 11.93 19.45 6.01
CA HIS A 273 11.17 20.23 6.99
C HIS A 273 10.74 19.39 8.20
N CYS A 274 10.34 18.13 8.01
CA CYS A 274 10.08 17.21 9.12
C CYS A 274 11.32 17.05 10.01
N LEU A 275 12.48 16.83 9.41
CA LEU A 275 13.74 16.69 10.15
C LEU A 275 14.12 17.98 10.88
N GLN A 276 13.75 19.15 10.37
CA GLN A 276 13.97 20.44 11.06
C GLN A 276 12.91 20.73 12.13
N GLY A 277 11.80 19.98 12.21
CA GLY A 277 10.66 20.26 13.10
C GLY A 277 9.82 21.45 12.64
N SER A 278 9.87 21.79 11.36
CA SER A 278 9.16 22.94 10.75
C SER A 278 8.08 22.50 9.74
N GLY A 279 7.85 21.19 9.56
CA GLY A 279 6.88 20.65 8.63
C GLY A 279 6.48 19.20 8.96
N GLY A 280 5.63 18.64 8.11
CA GLY A 280 4.99 17.36 8.37
C GLY A 280 3.89 17.42 9.42
N GLU A 281 3.38 16.28 9.79
CA GLU A 281 2.36 16.14 10.85
C GLU A 281 2.74 14.98 11.77
N GLU A 282 2.90 15.26 13.05
CA GLU A 282 3.04 14.19 14.03
C GLU A 282 1.71 13.45 14.21
N ILE A 283 1.72 12.15 14.00
CA ILE A 283 0.53 11.31 14.14
C ILE A 283 0.22 11.08 15.62
N THR A 284 -0.94 11.56 16.01
CA THR A 284 -1.55 11.29 17.32
C THR A 284 -2.92 10.67 17.13
N LEU A 285 -3.23 9.62 17.90
CA LEU A 285 -4.51 8.91 17.81
C LEU A 285 -5.11 8.78 19.20
N PRO A 286 -6.46 8.85 19.34
CA PRO A 286 -7.14 8.55 20.59
C PRO A 286 -6.78 7.15 21.10
N GLN A 287 -6.73 6.97 22.42
CA GLN A 287 -6.27 5.71 23.01
C GLN A 287 -7.18 4.52 22.67
N ASP A 288 -8.48 4.73 22.60
CA ASP A 288 -9.46 3.71 22.18
C ASP A 288 -9.26 3.29 20.71
N VAL A 289 -8.96 4.24 19.82
CA VAL A 289 -8.60 3.96 18.43
C VAL A 289 -7.29 3.18 18.35
N MET A 290 -6.26 3.60 19.11
CA MET A 290 -4.97 2.88 19.18
C MET A 290 -5.16 1.42 19.60
N GLN A 291 -5.98 1.18 20.64
CA GLN A 291 -6.25 -0.17 21.12
C GLN A 291 -7.11 -0.99 20.14
N GLY A 292 -8.19 -0.40 19.63
CA GLY A 292 -9.14 -1.06 18.74
C GLY A 292 -8.50 -1.45 17.42
N ALA A 293 -7.94 -0.49 16.71
CA ALA A 293 -7.23 -0.72 15.44
C ALA A 293 -5.99 -1.61 15.63
N GLY A 294 -5.31 -1.46 16.77
CA GLY A 294 -4.14 -2.26 17.12
C GLY A 294 -4.43 -3.76 17.19
N ARG A 295 -5.61 -4.18 17.66
CA ARG A 295 -6.01 -5.60 17.63
C ARG A 295 -6.10 -6.12 16.19
N CYS A 296 -6.80 -5.38 15.34
CA CYS A 296 -7.00 -5.71 13.93
C CYS A 296 -5.66 -5.79 13.16
N ILE A 297 -4.76 -4.83 13.37
CA ILE A 297 -3.46 -4.76 12.69
C ILE A 297 -2.50 -5.83 13.21
N ARG A 298 -2.40 -6.06 14.54
CA ARG A 298 -1.54 -7.11 15.10
C ARG A 298 -1.94 -8.48 14.61
N ARG A 299 -3.25 -8.76 14.52
CA ARG A 299 -3.74 -10.02 13.95
C ARG A 299 -3.31 -10.22 12.49
N MET A 300 -3.24 -9.13 11.71
CA MET A 300 -2.64 -9.19 10.36
C MET A 300 -1.17 -9.60 10.40
N VAL A 301 -0.38 -9.05 11.32
CA VAL A 301 1.05 -9.39 11.43
C VAL A 301 1.24 -10.83 11.88
N GLU A 302 0.43 -11.31 12.82
CA GLU A 302 0.47 -12.69 13.33
C GLU A 302 0.12 -13.73 12.26
N LEU A 303 -0.92 -13.48 11.46
CA LEU A 303 -1.40 -14.41 10.45
C LEU A 303 -0.68 -14.26 9.09
N GLY A 304 -0.16 -13.09 8.80
CA GLY A 304 0.47 -12.75 7.52
C GLY A 304 1.97 -13.05 7.44
N GLY A 305 2.65 -13.19 8.59
CA GLY A 305 4.11 -13.41 8.70
C GLY A 305 4.59 -14.80 8.32
#